data_9198a47c730e2f19f9c80fc0cb9aba39
#
_entry.id   9198a47c730e2f19f9c80fc0cb9aba39
#
_cell.length_a   1.000
_cell.length_b   1.000
_cell.length_c   1.000
_cell.angle_alpha   90.00
_cell.angle_beta   90.00
_cell.angle_gamma   90.00
#
_symmetry.space_group_name_H-M   'P 1'
#
loop_
_entity.id
_entity.type
_entity.pdbx_description
1 polymer ?
#
loop_
_entity_poly.entity_id
_entity_poly.type
_entity_poly.pdbx_seq_one_letter_code
_entity_poly.pdbx_strand_id
1 'polypeptide(L)'
;MSILIELLAGLEQLSKTKKSNHEMLVTHPVDFAEVVDYVATKLLEKHGSIFAGPQSNLAPGIIALINDQDVTILPKDTKVKAGDKVTFLSMIHGG
;
A
#
# COMPACT_ATOMS: atom_id res chain seq x y z
N MET A 1 -4.22 10.50 14.08
CA MET A 1 -3.76 9.10 14.19
C MET A 1 -3.50 8.58 12.79
N SER A 2 -2.57 7.70 12.63
CA SER A 2 -2.16 7.31 11.28
C SER A 2 -1.82 5.83 11.14
N ILE A 3 -2.00 5.35 9.90
CA ILE A 3 -1.47 4.07 9.44
C ILE A 3 -0.13 4.39 8.80
N LEU A 4 0.89 3.63 9.16
CA LEU A 4 2.20 3.78 8.57
C LEU A 4 2.26 3.00 7.26
N ILE A 5 2.68 3.64 6.17
CA ILE A 5 2.80 2.99 4.87
C ILE A 5 4.27 2.96 4.49
N GLU A 6 4.75 1.78 4.12
CA GLU A 6 6.13 1.58 3.72
C GLU A 6 6.17 1.07 2.29
N LEU A 7 6.92 1.77 1.42
CA LEU A 7 7.08 1.40 0.01
C LEU A 7 8.53 0.94 -0.19
N LEU A 8 8.70 -0.28 -0.69
CA LEU A 8 10.02 -0.89 -0.85
C LEU A 8 10.21 -1.44 -2.26
N ALA A 9 11.44 -1.89 -2.53
CA ALA A 9 11.81 -2.61 -3.74
C ALA A 9 11.47 -1.86 -5.03
N GLY A 10 11.74 -0.57 -5.02
CA GLY A 10 11.53 0.28 -6.19
C GLY A 10 10.23 1.07 -6.19
N LEU A 11 9.23 0.66 -5.40
CA LEU A 11 7.97 1.41 -5.35
C LEU A 11 8.16 2.82 -4.81
N GLU A 12 9.10 2.99 -3.89
CA GLU A 12 9.38 4.31 -3.33
C GLU A 12 9.84 5.30 -4.40
N GLN A 13 10.48 4.81 -5.47
CA GLN A 13 10.93 5.68 -6.55
C GLN A 13 9.77 6.22 -7.39
N LEU A 14 8.62 5.55 -7.34
CA LEU A 14 7.44 5.97 -8.08
C LEU A 14 6.60 6.96 -7.29
N SER A 15 6.88 7.13 -6.00
CA SER A 15 6.13 8.07 -5.19
C SER A 15 6.56 9.52 -5.48
N LYS A 16 5.67 10.45 -5.18
CA LYS A 16 5.93 11.87 -5.36
C LYS A 16 7.14 12.34 -4.54
N THR A 17 7.29 11.79 -3.34
CA THR A 17 8.33 12.21 -2.41
C THR A 17 9.62 11.42 -2.56
N LYS A 18 9.60 10.31 -3.27
CA LYS A 18 10.72 9.38 -3.40
C LYS A 18 11.13 8.76 -2.06
N LYS A 19 10.27 8.83 -1.07
CA LYS A 19 10.55 8.29 0.27
C LYS A 19 9.86 6.95 0.46
N SER A 20 10.45 6.11 1.32
CA SER A 20 9.88 4.80 1.64
C SER A 20 8.72 4.91 2.62
N ASN A 21 8.79 5.82 3.56
CA ASN A 21 7.82 5.90 4.66
C ASN A 21 6.83 7.03 4.47
N HIS A 22 5.55 6.71 4.66
CA HIS A 22 4.46 7.67 4.53
C HIS A 22 3.44 7.39 5.63
N GLU A 23 2.54 8.33 5.85
CA GLU A 23 1.45 8.17 6.81
C GLU A 23 0.12 8.44 6.15
N MET A 24 -0.86 7.59 6.45
CA MET A 24 -2.24 7.80 6.04
C MET A 24 -3.04 8.14 7.28
N LEU A 25 -3.58 9.36 7.33
CA LEU A 25 -4.38 9.79 8.48
C LEU A 25 -5.73 9.08 8.45
N VAL A 26 -6.12 8.54 9.59
CA VAL A 26 -7.40 7.86 9.71
C VAL A 26 -8.05 8.22 11.03
N THR A 27 -9.38 8.19 11.06
CA THR A 27 -10.17 8.43 12.27
C THR A 27 -10.83 7.16 12.77
N HIS A 28 -10.78 6.09 11.97
CA HIS A 28 -11.41 4.81 12.30
C HIS A 28 -10.72 3.72 11.47
N PRO A 29 -10.90 2.46 11.85
CA PRO A 29 -10.35 1.36 11.04
C PRO A 29 -10.93 1.39 9.63
N VAL A 30 -10.09 1.07 8.65
CA VAL A 30 -10.47 1.10 7.24
C VAL A 30 -10.22 -0.26 6.59
N ASP A 31 -10.87 -0.49 5.44
CA ASP A 31 -10.59 -1.69 4.67
C ASP A 31 -9.22 -1.60 4.01
N PHE A 32 -8.60 -2.74 3.80
CA PHE A 32 -7.32 -2.78 3.11
C PHE A 32 -7.42 -2.11 1.74
N ALA A 33 -8.55 -2.28 1.03
CA ALA A 33 -8.77 -1.65 -0.27
C ALA A 33 -8.65 -0.13 -0.21
N GLU A 34 -9.05 0.48 0.90
CA GLU A 34 -8.92 1.94 1.06
C GLU A 34 -7.46 2.35 1.17
N VAL A 35 -6.63 1.52 1.80
CA VAL A 35 -5.19 1.78 1.89
C VAL A 35 -4.57 1.69 0.50
N VAL A 36 -4.93 0.66 -0.27
CA VAL A 36 -4.44 0.48 -1.64
C VAL A 36 -4.81 1.69 -2.50
N ASP A 37 -6.07 2.13 -2.40
CA ASP A 37 -6.53 3.29 -3.15
C ASP A 37 -5.78 4.56 -2.77
N TYR A 38 -5.54 4.75 -1.49
CA TYR A 38 -4.78 5.92 -1.00
C TYR A 38 -3.37 5.93 -1.60
N VAL A 39 -2.70 4.78 -1.58
CA VAL A 39 -1.34 4.69 -2.15
C VAL A 39 -1.36 5.00 -3.64
N ALA A 40 -2.30 4.38 -4.37
CA ALA A 40 -2.37 4.55 -5.81
C ALA A 40 -2.67 5.99 -6.23
N THR A 41 -3.59 6.66 -5.52
CA THR A 41 -4.05 7.99 -5.93
C THR A 41 -3.28 9.13 -5.29
N LYS A 42 -2.80 8.96 -4.06
CA LYS A 42 -2.16 10.05 -3.31
C LYS A 42 -0.66 9.97 -3.27
N LEU A 43 -0.09 8.76 -3.23
CA LEU A 43 1.35 8.60 -3.14
C LEU A 43 2.00 8.36 -4.50
N LEU A 44 1.38 7.58 -5.36
CA LEU A 44 1.94 7.21 -6.65
C LEU A 44 1.38 8.01 -7.83
N GLU A 45 0.22 8.62 -7.66
CA GLU A 45 -0.43 9.48 -8.67
C GLU A 45 -0.33 8.95 -10.09
N LYS A 46 0.63 9.47 -10.88
CA LYS A 46 0.81 9.09 -12.29
C LYS A 46 1.09 7.61 -12.48
N HIS A 47 1.60 6.96 -11.46
CA HIS A 47 2.03 5.57 -11.53
C HIS A 47 1.05 4.62 -10.81
N GLY A 48 -0.12 5.14 -10.42
CA GLY A 48 -1.08 4.33 -9.68
C GLY A 48 -1.54 3.09 -10.44
N SER A 49 -1.64 3.18 -11.75
CA SER A 49 -2.09 2.04 -12.56
C SER A 49 -1.06 0.89 -12.61
N ILE A 50 0.19 1.19 -12.32
CA ILE A 50 1.23 0.14 -12.23
C ILE A 50 1.06 -0.62 -10.93
N PHE A 51 0.53 0.03 -9.91
CA PHE A 51 0.41 -0.50 -8.55
C PHE A 51 -0.90 -1.25 -8.34
N ALA A 52 -2.01 -0.70 -8.82
CA ALA A 52 -3.33 -1.27 -8.57
C ALA A 52 -4.25 -1.06 -9.76
N GLY A 53 -5.06 -2.06 -10.04
CA GLY A 53 -6.06 -2.01 -11.08
C GLY A 53 -7.43 -1.62 -10.55
N PRO A 54 -8.50 -1.95 -11.31
CA PRO A 54 -9.87 -1.66 -10.91
C PRO A 54 -10.21 -2.23 -9.54
N GLN A 55 -11.07 -1.53 -8.80
CA GLN A 55 -11.55 -1.98 -7.49
C GLN A 55 -10.43 -2.15 -6.47
N SER A 56 -9.34 -1.39 -6.64
CA SER A 56 -8.20 -1.40 -5.71
C SER A 56 -7.55 -2.78 -5.56
N ASN A 57 -7.61 -3.60 -6.61
CA ASN A 57 -6.89 -4.86 -6.63
C ASN A 57 -5.43 -4.60 -6.97
N LEU A 58 -4.52 -5.18 -6.18
CA LEU A 58 -3.10 -5.00 -6.42
C LEU A 58 -2.70 -5.60 -7.78
N ALA A 59 -1.83 -4.89 -8.48
CA ALA A 59 -1.30 -5.38 -9.75
C ALA A 59 -0.45 -6.63 -9.52
N PRO A 60 -0.33 -7.52 -10.53
CA PRO A 60 0.55 -8.68 -10.40
C PRO A 60 1.97 -8.25 -10.05
N GLY A 61 2.60 -8.98 -9.15
CA GLY A 61 3.97 -8.70 -8.72
C GLY A 61 4.08 -7.73 -7.55
N ILE A 62 2.96 -7.17 -7.10
CA ILE A 62 2.96 -6.33 -5.90
C ILE A 62 2.58 -7.20 -4.70
N ILE A 63 3.41 -7.16 -3.67
CA ILE A 63 3.17 -7.88 -2.43
C ILE A 63 2.85 -6.88 -1.34
N ALA A 64 1.87 -7.19 -0.50
CA ALA A 64 1.49 -6.34 0.62
C ALA A 64 1.52 -7.12 1.93
N LEU A 65 2.02 -6.45 2.96
CA LEU A 65 2.09 -7.01 4.31
C LEU A 65 1.39 -6.05 5.27
N ILE A 66 0.62 -6.58 6.19
CA ILE A 66 0.08 -5.80 7.30
C ILE A 66 0.76 -6.29 8.56
N ASN A 67 1.51 -5.41 9.22
CA ASN A 67 2.31 -5.75 10.39
C ASN A 67 3.17 -6.98 10.14
N ASP A 68 3.83 -6.98 8.97
CA ASP A 68 4.76 -8.02 8.53
C ASP A 68 4.12 -9.36 8.19
N GLN A 69 2.78 -9.40 8.05
CA GLN A 69 2.06 -10.60 7.63
C GLN A 69 1.49 -10.39 6.23
N ASP A 70 1.74 -11.34 5.34
CA ASP A 70 1.24 -11.27 3.98
C ASP A 70 -0.29 -11.19 3.98
N VAL A 71 -0.84 -10.22 3.25
CA VAL A 71 -2.29 -10.01 3.23
C VAL A 71 -3.06 -11.21 2.68
N THR A 72 -2.42 -12.05 1.88
CA THR A 72 -3.10 -13.21 1.29
C THR A 72 -3.46 -14.27 2.32
N ILE A 73 -2.79 -14.27 3.48
CA ILE A 73 -3.10 -15.23 4.55
C ILE A 73 -4.03 -14.66 5.62
N LEU A 74 -4.40 -13.38 5.49
CA LEU A 74 -5.27 -12.73 6.45
C LEU A 74 -6.73 -12.86 6.02
N PRO A 75 -7.69 -12.81 6.97
CA PRO A 75 -9.11 -12.80 6.61
C PRO A 75 -9.42 -11.63 5.67
N LYS A 76 -10.35 -11.84 4.76
CA LYS A 76 -10.72 -10.81 3.77
C LYS A 76 -11.30 -9.55 4.40
N ASP A 77 -11.91 -9.68 5.58
CA ASP A 77 -12.50 -8.55 6.27
C ASP A 77 -11.56 -7.90 7.26
N THR A 78 -10.27 -8.19 7.16
CA THR A 78 -9.25 -7.56 8.02
C THR A 78 -9.27 -6.05 7.84
N LYS A 79 -9.38 -5.35 8.96
CA LYS A 79 -9.32 -3.89 8.97
C LYS A 79 -7.92 -3.43 9.31
N VAL A 80 -7.56 -2.27 8.77
CA VAL A 80 -6.29 -1.61 9.07
C VAL A 80 -6.62 -0.39 9.92
N LYS A 81 -5.89 -0.20 10.99
CA LYS A 81 -6.16 0.87 11.95
C LYS A 81 -4.91 1.66 12.27
N ALA A 82 -5.10 2.79 12.93
CA ALA A 82 -3.99 3.62 13.39
C ALA A 82 -3.01 2.77 14.22
N GLY A 83 -1.74 2.96 13.97
CA GLY A 83 -0.68 2.17 14.62
C GLY A 83 -0.24 0.97 13.81
N ASP A 84 -1.05 0.53 12.84
CA ASP A 84 -0.65 -0.56 11.96
C ASP A 84 0.35 -0.07 10.92
N LYS A 85 1.18 -0.98 10.45
CA LYS A 85 2.12 -0.73 9.35
C LYS A 85 1.70 -1.57 8.16
N VAL A 86 1.55 -0.95 6.99
CA VAL A 86 1.27 -1.65 5.74
C VAL A 86 2.47 -1.46 4.83
N THR A 87 3.07 -2.56 4.40
CA THR A 87 4.25 -2.55 3.55
C THR A 87 3.88 -3.05 2.17
N PHE A 88 4.29 -2.31 1.15
CA PHE A 88 4.12 -2.72 -0.25
C PHE A 88 5.49 -2.83 -0.89
N LEU A 89 5.68 -3.91 -1.66
CA LEU A 89 6.93 -4.07 -2.39
C LEU A 89 6.66 -4.69 -3.75
N SER A 90 7.52 -4.37 -4.71
CA SER A 90 7.40 -4.89 -6.06
C SER A 90 8.38 -6.04 -6.24
N MET A 91 7.88 -7.17 -6.72
CA MET A 91 8.71 -8.30 -7.09
C MET A 91 9.17 -8.18 -8.55
N ILE A 92 8.56 -7.24 -9.27
CA ILE A 92 8.96 -6.99 -10.66
C ILE A 92 9.93 -5.82 -10.63
N HIS A 93 11.18 -6.09 -10.95
CA HIS A 93 12.12 -5.00 -11.10
C HIS A 93 11.80 -4.32 -12.41
N GLY A 94 11.61 -3.01 -12.35
CA GLY A 94 11.29 -2.21 -13.50
C GLY A 94 12.43 -2.11 -14.50
N GLY A 95 13.33 -2.97 -14.31
CA GLY A 95 14.42 -3.07 -15.27
C GLY A 95 13.96 -3.91 -16.34
#